data_8b94ddb4aa1734f2d2b28aa620ff74fc
#
_entry.id   8b94ddb4aa1734f2d2b28aa620ff74fc
#
_cell.length_a   1.000
_cell.length_b   1.000
_cell.length_c   1.000
_cell.angle_alpha   90.00
_cell.angle_beta   90.00
_cell.angle_gamma   90.00
#
_symmetry.space_group_name_H-M   'P 1'
#
loop_
_entity.id
_entity.type
_entity.pdbx_description
1 polymer ?
#
loop_
_entity_poly.entity_id
_entity_poly.type
_entity_poly.pdbx_seq_one_letter_code
_entity_poly.pdbx_strand_id
1 'polypeptide(L)'
;MRSIILLISVFLFSVQGHAQLFTKKKVINNENFDKPQLSWGYYLGMNNYDYNFDYISDTYDIQTEKSFGFNVGLIGNFRISDFFDIRFEPGLVMSNRNLVFNPAQFGEAEFNQNLHLREIKSTYIHFPILLKISSKRVNNFKPYLLA
;
A
#
# COMPACT_ATOMS: atom_id res chain seq x y z
N MET A 1 -21.51 27.84 6.86
CA MET A 1 -21.18 28.62 5.66
C MET A 1 -19.67 28.79 5.44
N ARG A 2 -18.87 29.24 6.42
CA ARG A 2 -17.41 29.41 6.25
C ARG A 2 -16.67 28.14 5.80
N SER A 3 -17.03 26.98 6.36
CA SER A 3 -16.38 25.69 6.00
C SER A 3 -16.69 25.22 4.58
N ILE A 4 -17.88 25.53 4.07
CA ILE A 4 -18.31 25.19 2.70
C ILE A 4 -17.55 26.06 1.69
N ILE A 5 -17.32 27.33 2.01
CA ILE A 5 -16.55 28.26 1.16
C ILE A 5 -15.10 27.80 1.06
N LEU A 6 -14.51 27.32 2.17
CA LEU A 6 -13.15 26.76 2.21
C LEU A 6 -13.04 25.49 1.36
N LEU A 7 -14.01 24.59 1.42
CA LEU A 7 -14.06 23.37 0.59
C LEU A 7 -14.18 23.71 -0.89
N ILE A 8 -15.03 24.67 -1.25
CA ILE A 8 -15.19 25.12 -2.63
C ILE A 8 -13.92 25.79 -3.14
N SER A 9 -13.22 26.59 -2.33
CA SER A 9 -11.97 27.21 -2.73
C SER A 9 -10.86 26.19 -2.97
N VAL A 10 -10.72 25.17 -2.13
CA VAL A 10 -9.76 24.07 -2.32
C VAL A 10 -10.06 23.29 -3.60
N PHE A 11 -11.36 23.06 -3.88
CA PHE A 11 -11.77 22.37 -5.10
C PHE A 11 -11.50 23.19 -6.37
N LEU A 12 -11.68 24.51 -6.33
CA LEU A 12 -11.36 25.41 -7.45
C LEU A 12 -9.87 25.53 -7.72
N PHE A 13 -9.02 25.47 -6.70
CA PHE A 13 -7.56 25.45 -6.88
C PHE A 13 -7.05 24.13 -7.47
N SER A 14 -7.72 23.00 -7.22
CA SER A 14 -7.33 21.69 -7.79
C SER A 14 -7.63 21.58 -9.30
N VAL A 15 -8.55 22.35 -9.86
CA VAL A 15 -8.89 22.34 -11.29
C VAL A 15 -7.83 23.02 -12.17
N GLN A 16 -6.97 23.85 -11.60
CA GLN A 16 -5.86 24.52 -12.33
C GLN A 16 -4.65 23.59 -12.60
N GLY A 17 -4.63 22.40 -12.00
CA GLY A 17 -3.65 21.37 -12.33
C GLY A 17 -3.91 20.80 -13.72
N HIS A 18 -3.48 21.48 -14.79
CA HIS A 18 -3.37 20.86 -16.10
C HIS A 18 -2.39 19.70 -15.97
N ALA A 19 -2.91 18.53 -15.65
CA ALA A 19 -2.14 17.31 -15.60
C ALA A 19 -1.47 17.13 -16.98
N GLN A 20 -0.15 17.21 -17.02
CA GLN A 20 0.67 17.05 -18.23
C GLN A 20 0.51 15.67 -18.90
N LEU A 21 -0.33 14.79 -18.32
CA LEU A 21 -0.67 13.46 -18.82
C LEU A 21 -1.22 13.46 -20.25
N PHE A 22 -1.95 14.50 -20.67
CA PHE A 22 -2.58 14.58 -21.98
C PHE A 22 -1.95 15.62 -22.91
N THR A 23 -0.87 16.29 -22.51
CA THR A 23 -0.18 17.22 -23.38
C THR A 23 0.52 16.48 -24.53
N LYS A 24 0.27 16.91 -25.76
CA LYS A 24 0.95 16.40 -26.96
C LYS A 24 2.46 16.72 -27.00
N LYS A 25 2.92 17.63 -26.16
CA LYS A 25 4.35 17.96 -26.06
C LYS A 25 5.08 16.82 -25.35
N LYS A 26 6.02 16.18 -26.06
CA LYS A 26 6.91 15.19 -25.45
C LYS A 26 7.73 15.86 -24.32
N VAL A 27 8.08 15.07 -23.29
CA VAL A 27 9.02 15.52 -22.25
C VAL A 27 10.37 15.75 -22.90
N ILE A 28 10.66 17.01 -23.26
CA ILE A 28 11.85 17.40 -24.01
C ILE A 28 13.11 17.20 -23.16
N ASN A 29 13.00 17.31 -21.83
CA ASN A 29 14.14 17.32 -20.92
C ASN A 29 14.69 15.92 -20.56
N ASN A 30 14.01 14.84 -20.89
CA ASN A 30 14.46 13.48 -20.59
C ASN A 30 13.91 12.46 -21.60
N GLU A 31 14.32 12.59 -22.86
CA GLU A 31 13.86 11.72 -23.96
C GLU A 31 14.23 10.24 -23.74
N ASN A 32 15.25 9.98 -22.93
CA ASN A 32 15.76 8.64 -22.65
C ASN A 32 15.25 8.05 -21.34
N PHE A 33 14.23 8.64 -20.73
CA PHE A 33 13.69 8.18 -19.43
C PHE A 33 13.31 6.69 -19.41
N ASP A 34 12.81 6.16 -20.52
CA ASP A 34 12.41 4.76 -20.64
C ASP A 34 13.53 3.83 -21.15
N LYS A 35 14.72 4.35 -21.47
CA LYS A 35 15.82 3.56 -22.06
C LYS A 35 16.79 2.94 -21.05
N PRO A 36 16.98 3.44 -19.82
CA PRO A 36 17.89 2.82 -18.86
C PRO A 36 17.51 1.34 -18.65
N GLN A 37 18.51 0.46 -18.68
CA GLN A 37 18.33 -0.95 -18.44
C GLN A 37 17.94 -1.23 -16.98
N LEU A 38 18.48 -0.42 -16.05
CA LEU A 38 18.21 -0.51 -14.62
C LEU A 38 17.69 0.83 -14.11
N SER A 39 16.58 0.80 -13.40
CA SER A 39 16.00 1.98 -12.72
C SER A 39 15.66 1.64 -11.28
N TRP A 40 15.82 2.64 -10.40
CA TRP A 40 15.58 2.51 -8.97
C TRP A 40 14.51 3.48 -8.53
N GLY A 41 13.78 3.09 -7.50
CA GLY A 41 12.77 3.90 -6.86
C GLY A 41 12.58 3.47 -5.41
N TYR A 42 11.66 4.11 -4.74
CA TYR A 42 11.18 3.72 -3.42
C TYR A 42 9.66 3.83 -3.38
N TYR A 43 9.05 3.12 -2.44
CA TYR A 43 7.63 3.26 -2.18
C TYR A 43 7.37 3.43 -0.69
N LEU A 44 6.32 4.15 -0.41
CA LEU A 44 5.72 4.32 0.90
C LEU A 44 4.25 4.00 0.76
N GLY A 45 3.70 3.25 1.70
CA GLY A 45 2.30 2.87 1.68
C GLY A 45 1.73 2.67 3.05
N MET A 46 0.41 2.63 3.12
CA MET A 46 -0.35 2.23 4.30
C MET A 46 -0.98 0.87 4.02
N ASN A 47 -1.06 0.04 5.04
CA ASN A 47 -1.75 -1.24 4.96
C ASN A 47 -2.81 -1.35 6.06
N ASN A 48 -3.79 -2.18 5.82
CA ASN A 48 -4.80 -2.55 6.80
C ASN A 48 -5.03 -4.05 6.66
N TYR A 49 -4.19 -4.84 7.32
CA TYR A 49 -4.33 -6.30 7.34
C TYR A 49 -5.29 -6.72 8.44
N ASP A 50 -5.91 -7.86 8.27
CA ASP A 50 -6.78 -8.49 9.27
C ASP A 50 -6.34 -9.93 9.53
N TYR A 51 -6.71 -10.48 10.67
CA TYR A 51 -6.56 -11.91 10.96
C TYR A 51 -7.86 -12.62 10.67
N ASN A 52 -7.79 -13.73 9.97
CA ASN A 52 -8.87 -14.67 9.88
C ASN A 52 -8.57 -15.83 10.85
N PHE A 53 -9.45 -16.08 11.79
CA PHE A 53 -9.30 -17.17 12.76
C PHE A 53 -10.19 -18.34 12.35
N ASP A 54 -9.58 -19.51 12.20
CA ASP A 54 -10.31 -20.76 12.07
C ASP A 54 -10.46 -21.37 13.47
N TYR A 55 -11.67 -21.37 13.99
CA TYR A 55 -11.96 -21.90 15.33
C TYR A 55 -12.20 -23.41 15.27
N ILE A 56 -11.59 -24.14 16.21
CA ILE A 56 -11.87 -25.59 16.42
C ILE A 56 -13.22 -25.80 17.11
N SER A 57 -13.72 -24.79 17.82
CA SER A 57 -14.97 -24.81 18.56
C SER A 57 -15.67 -23.46 18.48
N ASP A 58 -16.98 -23.45 18.26
CA ASP A 58 -17.83 -22.25 18.18
C ASP A 58 -17.90 -21.44 19.49
N THR A 59 -17.24 -21.94 20.55
CA THR A 59 -17.28 -21.33 21.89
C THR A 59 -16.33 -20.14 22.02
N TYR A 60 -15.33 -20.01 21.15
CA TYR A 60 -14.32 -18.96 21.22
C TYR A 60 -14.58 -17.88 20.17
N ASP A 61 -14.74 -16.64 20.63
CA ASP A 61 -14.87 -15.46 19.77
C ASP A 61 -13.78 -14.46 20.13
N ILE A 62 -12.81 -14.30 19.21
CA ILE A 62 -11.72 -13.32 19.33
C ILE A 62 -12.00 -12.22 18.32
N GLN A 63 -12.32 -11.04 18.83
CA GLN A 63 -12.55 -9.89 17.97
C GLN A 63 -11.24 -9.21 17.66
N THR A 64 -11.04 -8.84 16.38
CA THR A 64 -9.88 -8.10 15.93
C THR A 64 -10.24 -6.64 15.70
N GLU A 65 -9.55 -5.74 16.37
CA GLU A 65 -9.60 -4.33 16.04
C GLU A 65 -8.53 -4.00 15.01
N LYS A 66 -8.98 -3.55 13.85
CA LYS A 66 -8.10 -3.18 12.74
C LYS A 66 -7.34 -1.92 13.06
N SER A 67 -6.04 -1.94 12.82
CA SER A 67 -5.20 -0.78 12.92
C SER A 67 -4.43 -0.55 11.61
N PHE A 68 -4.09 0.69 11.34
CA PHE A 68 -3.28 1.03 10.18
C PHE A 68 -1.83 0.62 10.41
N GLY A 69 -1.28 -0.05 9.40
CA GLY A 69 0.13 -0.34 9.31
C GLY A 69 0.82 0.52 8.25
N PHE A 70 2.13 0.38 8.16
CA PHE A 70 2.97 1.17 7.27
C PHE A 70 3.90 0.26 6.46
N ASN A 71 4.06 0.60 5.17
CA ASN A 71 4.95 -0.12 4.26
C ASN A 71 6.01 0.83 3.72
N VAL A 72 7.24 0.37 3.67
CA VAL A 72 8.36 1.10 3.05
C VAL A 72 9.25 0.11 2.32
N GLY A 73 9.70 0.49 1.13
CA GLY A 73 10.61 -0.37 0.39
C GLY A 73 11.26 0.32 -0.79
N LEU A 74 12.13 -0.43 -1.43
CA LEU A 74 12.84 -0.04 -2.62
C LEU A 74 12.20 -0.71 -3.85
N ILE A 75 12.41 -0.13 -5.00
CA ILE A 75 12.00 -0.66 -6.28
C ILE A 75 13.23 -0.75 -7.15
N GLY A 76 13.58 -1.95 -7.58
CA GLY A 76 14.54 -2.19 -8.64
C GLY A 76 13.81 -2.66 -9.89
N ASN A 77 13.95 -1.99 -11.01
CA ASN A 77 13.30 -2.37 -12.25
C ASN A 77 14.36 -2.64 -13.31
N PHE A 78 14.44 -3.88 -13.76
CA PHE A 78 15.37 -4.35 -14.80
C PHE A 78 14.63 -4.54 -16.11
N ARG A 79 14.99 -3.77 -17.12
CA ARG A 79 14.38 -3.80 -18.43
C ARG A 79 14.96 -4.93 -19.26
N ILE A 80 14.09 -5.84 -19.72
CA ILE A 80 14.44 -6.94 -20.65
C ILE A 80 14.18 -6.50 -22.09
N SER A 81 13.02 -5.85 -22.33
CA SER A 81 12.61 -5.40 -23.65
C SER A 81 11.79 -4.12 -23.57
N ASP A 82 11.28 -3.63 -24.69
CA ASP A 82 10.40 -2.45 -24.72
C ASP A 82 9.06 -2.68 -24.00
N PHE A 83 8.68 -3.94 -23.84
CA PHE A 83 7.40 -4.35 -23.29
C PHE A 83 7.52 -5.07 -21.95
N PHE A 84 8.66 -5.66 -21.63
CA PHE A 84 8.86 -6.52 -20.48
C PHE A 84 9.99 -6.02 -19.59
N ASP A 85 9.68 -5.84 -18.32
CA ASP A 85 10.65 -5.54 -17.26
C ASP A 85 10.46 -6.56 -16.11
N ILE A 86 11.55 -6.96 -15.46
CA ILE A 86 11.52 -7.62 -14.16
C ILE A 86 11.62 -6.55 -13.09
N ARG A 87 10.72 -6.61 -12.12
CA ARG A 87 10.67 -5.66 -11.01
C ARG A 87 10.83 -6.39 -9.69
N PHE A 88 11.75 -5.90 -8.87
CA PHE A 88 12.06 -6.40 -7.54
C PHE A 88 11.76 -5.31 -6.50
N GLU A 89 10.94 -5.63 -5.49
CA GLU A 89 10.45 -4.66 -4.51
C GLU A 89 10.73 -5.09 -3.07
N PRO A 90 12.00 -5.13 -2.63
CA PRO A 90 12.31 -5.44 -1.23
C PRO A 90 11.75 -4.36 -0.31
N GLY A 91 11.05 -4.78 0.75
CA GLY A 91 10.44 -3.84 1.66
C GLY A 91 10.12 -4.40 3.03
N LEU A 92 9.75 -3.50 3.91
CA LEU A 92 9.27 -3.76 5.26
C LEU A 92 7.79 -3.45 5.34
N VAL A 93 7.03 -4.35 5.89
CA VAL A 93 5.60 -4.21 6.19
C VAL A 93 5.44 -4.26 7.69
N MET A 94 5.04 -3.15 8.28
CA MET A 94 4.74 -3.03 9.70
C MET A 94 3.23 -3.03 9.86
N SER A 95 2.71 -3.91 10.72
CA SER A 95 1.30 -3.93 11.06
C SER A 95 1.10 -4.00 12.56
N ASN A 96 0.06 -3.34 13.03
CA ASN A 96 -0.36 -3.35 14.41
C ASN A 96 -1.81 -3.81 14.50
N ARG A 97 -2.15 -4.61 15.52
CA ARG A 97 -3.49 -5.11 15.74
C ARG A 97 -3.76 -5.35 17.20
N ASN A 98 -5.00 -5.12 17.57
CA ASN A 98 -5.50 -5.40 18.89
C ASN A 98 -6.42 -6.62 18.82
N LEU A 99 -6.14 -7.63 19.64
CA LEU A 99 -7.02 -8.75 19.87
C LEU A 99 -7.82 -8.50 21.13
N VAL A 100 -9.13 -8.57 21.03
CA VAL A 100 -10.06 -8.44 22.14
C VAL A 100 -10.60 -9.83 22.48
N PHE A 101 -10.31 -10.30 23.67
CA PHE A 101 -10.77 -11.59 24.17
C PHE A 101 -12.03 -11.40 25.02
N ASN A 102 -13.03 -12.26 24.83
CA ASN A 102 -14.23 -12.25 25.64
C ASN A 102 -13.97 -12.95 27.00
N PRO A 103 -14.05 -12.22 28.12
CA PRO A 103 -13.76 -12.78 29.46
C PRO A 103 -14.66 -13.94 29.87
N ALA A 104 -15.91 -13.95 29.41
CA ALA A 104 -16.86 -14.98 29.74
C ALA A 104 -16.45 -16.41 29.27
N GLN A 105 -15.52 -16.49 28.33
CA GLN A 105 -15.04 -17.73 27.73
C GLN A 105 -13.84 -18.35 28.46
N PHE A 106 -13.12 -17.55 29.26
CA PHE A 106 -11.86 -17.96 29.90
C PHE A 106 -11.95 -18.13 31.42
N GLY A 107 -13.17 -18.07 32.00
CA GLY A 107 -13.41 -18.20 33.44
C GLY A 107 -13.01 -16.94 34.22
N GLU A 108 -13.94 -16.36 34.95
CA GLU A 108 -13.78 -15.06 35.63
C GLU A 108 -12.63 -15.02 36.67
N ALA A 109 -12.10 -16.15 37.09
CA ALA A 109 -11.11 -16.24 38.18
C ALA A 109 -9.68 -15.86 37.77
N GLU A 110 -9.34 -15.93 36.49
CA GLU A 110 -7.97 -15.69 36.00
C GLU A 110 -7.81 -14.42 35.17
N PHE A 111 -8.90 -13.76 34.82
CA PHE A 111 -8.86 -12.58 33.95
C PHE A 111 -8.88 -11.27 34.75
N ASN A 112 -7.70 -10.71 34.98
CA ASN A 112 -7.57 -9.31 35.36
C ASN A 112 -8.14 -8.43 34.23
N GLN A 113 -8.93 -7.40 34.57
CA GLN A 113 -9.62 -6.51 33.61
C GLN A 113 -8.69 -5.88 32.52
N ASN A 114 -7.37 -5.92 32.71
CA ASN A 114 -6.38 -5.42 31.76
C ASN A 114 -5.92 -6.46 30.71
N LEU A 115 -6.37 -7.70 30.76
CA LEU A 115 -5.95 -8.79 29.87
C LEU A 115 -6.88 -9.01 28.67
N HIS A 116 -7.97 -8.24 28.57
CA HIS A 116 -8.93 -8.36 27.46
C HIS A 116 -8.40 -7.87 26.13
N LEU A 117 -7.44 -6.95 26.17
CA LEU A 117 -6.84 -6.35 24.98
C LEU A 117 -5.38 -6.79 24.84
N ARG A 118 -5.05 -7.45 23.75
CA ARG A 118 -3.67 -7.82 23.42
C ARG A 118 -3.24 -7.15 22.14
N GLU A 119 -2.28 -6.23 22.24
CA GLU A 119 -1.67 -5.59 21.09
C GLU A 119 -0.63 -6.53 20.46
N ILE A 120 -0.75 -6.78 19.16
CA ILE A 120 0.21 -7.55 18.36
C ILE A 120 0.83 -6.64 17.33
N LYS A 121 2.13 -6.37 17.49
CA LYS A 121 2.96 -5.66 16.52
C LYS A 121 3.74 -6.66 15.69
N SER A 122 3.57 -6.60 14.39
CA SER A 122 4.25 -7.51 13.46
C SER A 122 5.02 -6.72 12.41
N THR A 123 6.25 -7.16 12.16
CA THR A 123 7.09 -6.59 11.09
C THR A 123 7.50 -7.74 10.18
N TYR A 124 7.17 -7.61 8.90
CA TYR A 124 7.49 -8.58 7.86
C TYR A 124 8.48 -7.97 6.87
N ILE A 125 9.43 -8.79 6.44
CA ILE A 125 10.30 -8.46 5.32
C ILE A 125 9.66 -9.10 4.08
N HIS A 126 9.47 -8.32 3.04
CA HIS A 126 8.80 -8.72 1.81
C HIS A 126 9.77 -8.59 0.64
N PHE A 127 9.90 -9.64 -0.18
CA PHE A 127 10.80 -9.69 -1.34
C PHE A 127 10.07 -10.17 -2.60
N PRO A 128 9.14 -9.40 -3.17
CA PRO A 128 8.44 -9.79 -4.37
C PRO A 128 9.31 -9.60 -5.61
N ILE A 129 9.16 -10.53 -6.53
CA ILE A 129 9.66 -10.43 -7.91
C ILE A 129 8.43 -10.39 -8.81
N LEU A 130 8.29 -9.35 -9.59
CA LEU A 130 7.13 -9.07 -10.40
C LEU A 130 7.54 -8.97 -11.87
N LEU A 131 6.67 -9.45 -12.74
CA LEU A 131 6.78 -9.20 -14.18
C LEU A 131 5.97 -7.95 -14.51
N LYS A 132 6.64 -6.93 -15.05
CA LYS A 132 5.99 -5.72 -15.50
C LYS A 132 5.84 -5.75 -17.01
N ILE A 133 4.61 -5.72 -17.47
CA ILE A 133 4.24 -5.70 -18.89
C ILE A 133 3.80 -4.29 -19.24
N SER A 134 4.52 -3.62 -20.13
CA SER A 134 4.28 -2.23 -20.50
C SER A 134 3.79 -2.12 -21.93
N SER A 135 2.92 -1.19 -22.22
CA SER A 135 2.55 -0.80 -23.58
C SER A 135 3.56 0.18 -24.18
N LYS A 136 3.43 0.46 -25.47
CA LYS A 136 4.14 1.58 -26.09
C LYS A 136 3.69 2.88 -25.45
N ARG A 137 4.63 3.81 -25.28
CA ARG A 137 4.34 5.15 -24.78
C ARG A 137 3.49 5.93 -25.78
N VAL A 138 2.41 6.51 -25.29
CA VAL A 138 1.56 7.44 -26.02
C VAL A 138 1.72 8.81 -25.36
N ASN A 139 2.47 9.71 -26.00
CA ASN A 139 2.87 11.00 -25.43
C ASN A 139 3.64 10.82 -24.11
N ASN A 140 3.10 11.31 -22.99
CA ASN A 140 3.67 11.20 -21.65
C ASN A 140 3.11 10.03 -20.82
N PHE A 141 2.25 9.22 -21.41
CA PHE A 141 1.59 8.11 -20.75
C PHE A 141 2.13 6.76 -21.24
N LYS A 142 2.56 5.89 -20.33
CA LYS A 142 2.98 4.51 -20.59
C LYS A 142 2.24 3.58 -19.63
N PRO A 143 1.10 3.02 -20.02
CA PRO A 143 0.37 2.08 -19.19
C PRO A 143 1.17 0.79 -19.01
N TYR A 144 1.04 0.19 -17.84
CA TYR A 144 1.68 -1.09 -17.51
C TYR A 144 0.80 -1.93 -16.59
N LEU A 145 1.03 -3.23 -16.61
CA LEU A 145 0.47 -4.23 -15.71
C LEU A 145 1.61 -4.87 -14.91
N LEU A 146 1.37 -5.18 -13.65
CA LEU A 146 2.26 -5.96 -12.78
C LEU A 146 1.59 -7.29 -12.47
N ALA A 147 2.32 -8.38 -12.61
CA ALA A 147 1.90 -9.73 -12.27
C ALA A 147 2.96 -10.45 -11.43
#